data_4d63c4156613ca0e64d7a54915121cf0
#
_entry.id   4d63c4156613ca0e64d7a54915121cf0
#
_cell.length_a   1.000
_cell.length_b   1.000
_cell.length_c   1.000
_cell.angle_alpha   90.00
_cell.angle_beta   90.00
_cell.angle_gamma   90.00
#
_symmetry.space_group_name_H-M   'P 1'
#
loop_
_entity.id
_entity.type
_entity.pdbx_description
1 polymer ?
#
loop_
_entity_poly.entity_id
_entity_poly.type
_entity_poly.pdbx_seq_one_letter_code
_entity_poly.pdbx_strand_id
1 'polypeptide(L)'
;MSKVLILAGDAAESLEVLYPYQRLKEEGYEVHLAAPTKKKLQFVVHDFVEGYDTYTEKPGYTWPADLAFKDVKPEDYVALVIPGGRAPEYIRNDPDFQRIVKHFFGEEKPVAQLCHAPLALAAAGVLKGRKTAAYPALAPDVRAAGAEYVDSDAVIDGVMVSARAWPDHPNWMREFIDILRAKAPAS
;
A
#
# COMPACT_ATOMS: atom_id res chain seq x y z
N MET A 1 0.76 -12.41 -18.71
CA MET A 1 -0.15 -11.57 -17.91
C MET A 1 0.69 -10.72 -16.96
N SER A 2 0.50 -9.41 -16.99
CA SER A 2 1.24 -8.47 -16.12
C SER A 2 0.86 -8.70 -14.66
N LYS A 3 1.86 -8.69 -13.76
CA LYS A 3 1.66 -9.01 -12.34
C LYS A 3 1.76 -7.76 -11.46
N VAL A 4 0.83 -7.63 -10.52
CA VAL A 4 0.86 -6.60 -9.48
C VAL A 4 1.07 -7.26 -8.12
N LEU A 5 1.95 -6.69 -7.31
CA LEU A 5 2.27 -7.17 -5.97
C LEU A 5 1.55 -6.32 -4.92
N ILE A 6 0.97 -6.98 -3.92
CA ILE A 6 0.47 -6.32 -2.70
C ILE A 6 1.32 -6.79 -1.53
N LEU A 7 1.89 -5.86 -0.77
CA LEU A 7 2.64 -6.18 0.46
C LEU A 7 1.78 -5.88 1.67
N ALA A 8 1.46 -6.90 2.45
CA ALA A 8 0.64 -6.77 3.65
C ALA A 8 1.12 -7.71 4.76
N GLY A 9 0.33 -7.85 5.80
CA GLY A 9 0.58 -8.73 6.93
C GLY A 9 -0.67 -8.83 7.81
N ASP A 10 -0.56 -9.52 8.93
CA ASP A 10 -1.61 -9.48 9.94
C ASP A 10 -1.89 -8.03 10.35
N ALA A 11 -3.14 -7.75 10.69
CA ALA A 11 -3.64 -6.43 11.02
C ALA A 11 -3.58 -5.38 9.89
N ALA A 12 -3.40 -5.79 8.63
CA ALA A 12 -3.72 -4.93 7.50
C ALA A 12 -5.23 -4.63 7.48
N GLU A 13 -5.61 -3.45 7.02
CA GLU A 13 -7.03 -3.09 6.90
C GLU A 13 -7.69 -3.89 5.76
N SER A 14 -8.84 -4.53 6.04
CA SER A 14 -9.49 -5.46 5.12
C SER A 14 -9.81 -4.86 3.75
N LEU A 15 -10.45 -3.68 3.71
CA LEU A 15 -10.81 -3.02 2.46
C LEU A 15 -9.58 -2.54 1.69
N GLU A 16 -8.55 -2.10 2.40
CA GLU A 16 -7.32 -1.58 1.78
C GLU A 16 -6.49 -2.68 1.10
N VAL A 17 -6.70 -3.94 1.49
CA VAL A 17 -6.14 -5.11 0.78
C VAL A 17 -7.11 -5.60 -0.31
N LEU A 18 -8.37 -5.86 0.05
CA LEU A 18 -9.30 -6.60 -0.80
C LEU A 18 -9.85 -5.76 -1.95
N TYR A 19 -10.07 -4.45 -1.75
CA TYR A 19 -10.53 -3.61 -2.84
C TYR A 19 -9.50 -3.52 -3.98
N PRO A 20 -8.24 -3.12 -3.75
CA PRO A 20 -7.25 -3.13 -4.83
C PRO A 20 -6.99 -4.52 -5.40
N TYR A 21 -7.00 -5.57 -4.57
CA TYR A 21 -6.84 -6.94 -5.03
C TYR A 21 -7.88 -7.31 -6.09
N GLN A 22 -9.16 -7.07 -5.81
CA GLN A 22 -10.26 -7.39 -6.72
C GLN A 22 -10.29 -6.45 -7.92
N ARG A 23 -10.11 -5.16 -7.70
CA ARG A 23 -10.15 -4.14 -8.76
C ARG A 23 -9.04 -4.34 -9.78
N LEU A 24 -7.84 -4.70 -9.35
CA LEU A 24 -6.73 -4.98 -10.26
C LEU A 24 -6.96 -6.27 -11.07
N LYS A 25 -7.56 -7.29 -10.45
CA LYS A 25 -7.96 -8.51 -11.18
C LYS A 25 -9.04 -8.22 -12.23
N GLU A 26 -10.02 -7.37 -11.89
CA GLU A 26 -11.04 -6.91 -12.83
C GLU A 26 -10.42 -6.15 -14.01
N GLU A 27 -9.33 -5.41 -13.77
CA GLU A 27 -8.57 -4.71 -14.82
C GLU A 27 -7.69 -5.66 -15.67
N GLY A 28 -7.59 -6.94 -15.32
CA GLY A 28 -6.86 -7.95 -16.08
C GLY A 28 -5.44 -8.26 -15.60
N TYR A 29 -5.05 -7.78 -14.42
CA TYR A 29 -3.76 -8.13 -13.84
C TYR A 29 -3.81 -9.45 -13.06
N GLU A 30 -2.70 -10.18 -13.05
CA GLU A 30 -2.44 -11.20 -12.04
C GLU A 30 -1.99 -10.50 -10.75
N VAL A 31 -2.65 -10.79 -9.64
CA VAL A 31 -2.38 -10.11 -8.36
C VAL A 31 -1.91 -11.10 -7.33
N HIS A 32 -0.75 -10.83 -6.74
CA HIS A 32 -0.18 -11.63 -5.65
C HIS A 32 -0.13 -10.83 -4.36
N LEU A 33 -0.51 -11.47 -3.26
CA LEU A 33 -0.39 -10.96 -1.90
C LEU A 33 0.83 -11.59 -1.23
N ALA A 34 1.80 -10.78 -0.85
CA ALA A 34 2.96 -11.22 -0.07
C ALA A 34 2.92 -10.68 1.36
N ALA A 35 3.44 -11.46 2.29
CA ALA A 35 3.49 -11.15 3.71
C ALA A 35 4.83 -11.61 4.31
N PRO A 36 5.17 -11.27 5.58
CA PRO A 36 6.40 -11.74 6.20
C PRO A 36 6.59 -13.27 6.09
N THR A 37 5.50 -14.02 6.23
CA THR A 37 5.47 -15.47 6.01
C THR A 37 4.25 -15.85 5.18
N LYS A 38 4.37 -16.92 4.38
CA LYS A 38 3.24 -17.48 3.63
C LYS A 38 2.30 -18.20 4.58
N LYS A 39 1.21 -17.53 4.94
CA LYS A 39 0.18 -18.04 5.85
C LYS A 39 -1.18 -17.44 5.56
N LYS A 40 -2.21 -17.89 6.25
CA LYS A 40 -3.52 -17.23 6.29
C LYS A 40 -3.42 -16.00 7.20
N LEU A 41 -3.57 -14.81 6.64
CA LEU A 41 -3.51 -13.55 7.37
C LEU A 41 -4.83 -13.23 8.05
N GLN A 42 -4.78 -12.57 9.20
CA GLN A 42 -5.92 -11.99 9.87
C GLN A 42 -5.90 -10.47 9.67
N PHE A 43 -6.83 -9.94 8.87
CA PHE A 43 -7.01 -8.51 8.69
C PHE A 43 -7.85 -7.90 9.81
N VAL A 44 -7.89 -6.58 9.83
CA VAL A 44 -8.70 -5.78 10.75
C VAL A 44 -9.65 -4.86 9.99
N VAL A 45 -10.66 -4.36 10.67
CA VAL A 45 -11.54 -3.30 10.18
C VAL A 45 -11.29 -2.05 11.00
N HIS A 46 -10.90 -0.96 10.36
CA HIS A 46 -10.79 0.36 10.95
C HIS A 46 -12.00 1.20 10.54
N ASP A 47 -12.83 1.55 11.51
CA ASP A 47 -13.99 2.41 11.32
C ASP A 47 -13.74 3.80 11.92
N PHE A 48 -14.37 4.81 11.30
CA PHE A 48 -14.32 6.21 11.74
C PHE A 48 -15.69 6.56 12.34
N VAL A 49 -15.73 6.62 13.68
CA VAL A 49 -16.96 6.84 14.45
C VAL A 49 -17.02 8.31 14.85
N GLU A 50 -18.17 8.97 14.57
CA GLU A 50 -18.40 10.37 14.93
C GLU A 50 -18.24 10.59 16.43
N GLY A 51 -17.48 11.63 16.79
CA GLY A 51 -17.19 11.97 18.19
C GLY A 51 -16.12 11.09 18.86
N TYR A 52 -15.46 10.21 18.11
CA TYR A 52 -14.34 9.40 18.60
C TYR A 52 -13.02 9.99 18.10
N ASP A 53 -12.05 10.15 18.99
CA ASP A 53 -10.80 10.89 18.68
C ASP A 53 -9.88 10.14 17.71
N THR A 54 -10.10 8.85 17.50
CA THR A 54 -9.30 8.01 16.61
C THR A 54 -10.18 6.95 15.95
N TYR A 55 -9.62 6.12 15.08
CA TYR A 55 -10.34 4.99 14.49
C TYR A 55 -10.55 3.85 15.52
N THR A 56 -11.61 3.10 15.34
CA THR A 56 -11.85 1.84 16.07
C THR A 56 -11.23 0.66 15.31
N GLU A 57 -10.98 -0.44 16.00
CA GLU A 57 -10.45 -1.66 15.40
C GLU A 57 -11.25 -2.88 15.85
N LYS A 58 -11.59 -3.73 14.89
CA LYS A 58 -12.19 -5.04 15.12
C LYS A 58 -11.61 -6.06 14.13
N PRO A 59 -11.72 -7.38 14.38
CA PRO A 59 -11.31 -8.40 13.42
C PRO A 59 -12.03 -8.25 12.09
N GLY A 60 -11.28 -8.33 11.00
CA GLY A 60 -11.78 -8.32 9.64
C GLY A 60 -11.75 -9.70 9.00
N TYR A 61 -11.65 -9.76 7.68
CA TYR A 61 -11.52 -11.00 6.94
C TYR A 61 -10.18 -11.69 7.20
N THR A 62 -10.14 -12.99 6.96
CA THR A 62 -8.89 -13.74 6.80
C THR A 62 -8.62 -14.00 5.33
N TRP A 63 -7.34 -13.97 4.91
CA TRP A 63 -6.98 -14.15 3.52
C TRP A 63 -5.61 -14.83 3.39
N PRO A 64 -5.43 -15.81 2.48
CA PRO A 64 -4.14 -16.45 2.32
C PRO A 64 -3.13 -15.52 1.65
N ALA A 65 -1.91 -15.47 2.17
CA ALA A 65 -0.78 -14.90 1.45
C ALA A 65 -0.27 -15.90 0.40
N ASP A 66 0.00 -15.40 -0.81
CA ASP A 66 0.54 -16.23 -1.91
C ASP A 66 2.03 -16.52 -1.71
N LEU A 67 2.78 -15.56 -1.16
CA LEU A 67 4.23 -15.59 -1.03
C LEU A 67 4.68 -15.06 0.35
N ALA A 68 5.86 -15.51 0.80
CA ALA A 68 6.61 -14.80 1.83
C ALA A 68 7.46 -13.69 1.17
N PHE A 69 7.74 -12.58 1.88
CA PHE A 69 8.57 -11.48 1.37
C PHE A 69 9.91 -11.96 0.82
N LYS A 70 10.56 -12.92 1.51
CA LYS A 70 11.85 -13.49 1.09
C LYS A 70 11.84 -14.16 -0.29
N ASP A 71 10.65 -14.67 -0.68
CA ASP A 71 10.48 -15.42 -1.94
C ASP A 71 10.04 -14.52 -3.10
N VAL A 72 9.80 -13.22 -2.84
CA VAL A 72 9.41 -12.26 -3.87
C VAL A 72 10.62 -11.87 -4.72
N LYS A 73 10.44 -11.99 -6.03
CA LYS A 73 11.32 -11.44 -7.07
C LYS A 73 10.65 -10.18 -7.62
N PRO A 74 11.03 -8.99 -7.15
CA PRO A 74 10.31 -7.75 -7.50
C PRO A 74 10.39 -7.39 -8.98
N GLU A 75 11.40 -7.91 -9.70
CA GLU A 75 11.52 -7.77 -11.16
C GLU A 75 10.38 -8.41 -11.94
N ASP A 76 9.71 -9.43 -11.37
CA ASP A 76 8.59 -10.13 -12.01
C ASP A 76 7.29 -9.31 -11.99
N TYR A 77 7.26 -8.19 -11.27
CA TYR A 77 6.06 -7.37 -11.06
C TYR A 77 6.19 -6.00 -11.70
N VAL A 78 5.09 -5.54 -12.29
CA VAL A 78 5.04 -4.25 -12.97
C VAL A 78 4.61 -3.10 -12.05
N ALA A 79 3.99 -3.40 -10.92
CA ALA A 79 3.50 -2.41 -9.96
C ALA A 79 3.37 -2.98 -8.54
N LEU A 80 3.27 -2.08 -7.57
CA LEU A 80 3.21 -2.37 -6.15
C LEU A 80 2.03 -1.65 -5.49
N VAL A 81 1.34 -2.35 -4.57
CA VAL A 81 0.34 -1.77 -3.66
C VAL A 81 0.75 -2.03 -2.22
N ILE A 82 0.69 -1.01 -1.38
CA ILE A 82 0.97 -1.12 0.05
C ILE A 82 -0.25 -0.61 0.83
N PRO A 83 -1.09 -1.51 1.36
CA PRO A 83 -2.19 -1.17 2.24
C PRO A 83 -1.73 -0.68 3.61
N GLY A 84 -2.66 -0.11 4.36
CA GLY A 84 -2.43 0.31 5.74
C GLY A 84 -2.92 -0.68 6.79
N GLY A 85 -3.76 -0.20 7.71
CA GLY A 85 -4.01 -0.88 8.96
C GLY A 85 -2.82 -0.73 9.90
N ARG A 86 -2.60 -1.70 10.80
CA ARG A 86 -1.42 -1.71 11.67
C ARG A 86 -0.23 -2.48 11.09
N ALA A 87 -0.42 -3.21 9.98
CA ALA A 87 0.64 -4.00 9.38
C ALA A 87 1.92 -3.18 9.08
N PRO A 88 1.85 -1.95 8.53
CA PRO A 88 3.04 -1.14 8.28
C PRO A 88 3.93 -0.90 9.51
N GLU A 89 3.37 -0.88 10.71
CA GLU A 89 4.11 -0.65 11.95
C GLU A 89 5.21 -1.68 12.20
N TYR A 90 4.99 -2.94 11.78
CA TYR A 90 5.94 -4.00 12.03
C TYR A 90 6.58 -4.57 10.76
N ILE A 91 5.88 -4.64 9.63
CA ILE A 91 6.48 -5.14 8.37
C ILE A 91 7.61 -4.25 7.89
N ARG A 92 7.62 -2.97 8.26
CA ARG A 92 8.69 -2.02 7.93
C ARG A 92 10.07 -2.46 8.42
N ASN A 93 10.13 -3.32 9.43
CA ASN A 93 11.39 -3.82 10.00
C ASN A 93 11.94 -5.05 9.26
N ASP A 94 11.17 -5.63 8.34
CA ASP A 94 11.59 -6.77 7.55
C ASP A 94 12.53 -6.32 6.43
N PRO A 95 13.77 -6.85 6.35
CA PRO A 95 14.74 -6.45 5.32
C PRO A 95 14.30 -6.81 3.90
N ASP A 96 13.52 -7.87 3.72
CA ASP A 96 12.98 -8.23 2.41
C ASP A 96 11.86 -7.29 1.97
N PHE A 97 11.02 -6.84 2.90
CA PHE A 97 10.06 -5.77 2.62
C PHE A 97 10.78 -4.52 2.09
N GLN A 98 11.84 -4.08 2.78
CA GLN A 98 12.60 -2.90 2.37
C GLN A 98 13.29 -3.10 1.02
N ARG A 99 13.84 -4.28 0.76
CA ARG A 99 14.45 -4.64 -0.53
C ARG A 99 13.44 -4.52 -1.68
N ILE A 100 12.23 -5.06 -1.48
CA ILE A 100 11.16 -5.01 -2.47
C ILE A 100 10.77 -3.55 -2.75
N VAL A 101 10.47 -2.77 -1.71
CA VAL A 101 10.07 -1.36 -1.85
C VAL A 101 11.14 -0.55 -2.57
N LYS A 102 12.40 -0.69 -2.18
CA LYS A 102 13.51 0.03 -2.83
C LYS A 102 13.64 -0.29 -4.31
N HIS A 103 13.36 -1.53 -4.72
CA HIS A 103 13.37 -1.92 -6.13
C HIS A 103 12.32 -1.12 -6.93
N PHE A 104 11.06 -1.08 -6.46
CA PHE A 104 9.99 -0.37 -7.18
C PHE A 104 10.26 1.13 -7.30
N PHE A 105 10.75 1.76 -6.26
CA PHE A 105 11.10 3.19 -6.28
C PHE A 105 12.35 3.46 -7.12
N GLY A 106 13.36 2.58 -7.08
CA GLY A 106 14.58 2.71 -7.88
C GLY A 106 14.36 2.54 -9.38
N GLU A 107 13.41 1.66 -9.75
CA GLU A 107 13.03 1.40 -11.15
C GLU A 107 11.88 2.29 -11.63
N GLU A 108 11.43 3.23 -10.82
CA GLU A 108 10.29 4.12 -11.11
C GLU A 108 9.03 3.36 -11.59
N LYS A 109 8.77 2.18 -11.00
CA LYS A 109 7.56 1.40 -11.25
C LYS A 109 6.37 1.99 -10.50
N PRO A 110 5.14 1.88 -11.04
CA PRO A 110 3.94 2.38 -10.36
C PRO A 110 3.76 1.81 -8.95
N VAL A 111 3.49 2.71 -7.98
CA VAL A 111 3.24 2.36 -6.58
C VAL A 111 1.97 3.05 -6.10
N ALA A 112 1.04 2.27 -5.53
CA ALA A 112 -0.11 2.80 -4.79
C ALA A 112 0.05 2.49 -3.30
N GLN A 113 -0.16 3.48 -2.45
CA GLN A 113 -0.06 3.30 -1.01
C GLN A 113 -1.03 4.23 -0.27
N LEU A 114 -1.43 3.88 0.94
CA LEU A 114 -2.36 4.70 1.69
C LEU A 114 -2.28 4.44 3.20
N CYS A 115 -2.98 5.27 3.94
CA CYS A 115 -3.23 5.12 5.38
C CYS A 115 -1.91 5.14 6.18
N HIS A 116 -1.52 4.03 6.77
CA HIS A 116 -0.29 3.90 7.56
C HIS A 116 0.93 3.42 6.75
N ALA A 117 0.75 3.12 5.46
CA ALA A 117 1.84 2.69 4.59
C ALA A 117 3.05 3.65 4.57
N PRO A 118 2.88 4.99 4.66
CA PRO A 118 4.02 5.90 4.72
C PRO A 118 5.02 5.62 5.85
N LEU A 119 4.61 5.01 6.96
CA LEU A 119 5.55 4.57 8.02
C LEU A 119 6.57 3.56 7.49
N ALA A 120 6.10 2.63 6.67
CA ALA A 120 6.96 1.61 6.07
C ALA A 120 7.83 2.18 4.94
N LEU A 121 7.31 3.11 4.16
CA LEU A 121 8.08 3.82 3.13
C LEU A 121 9.16 4.72 3.74
N ALA A 122 8.87 5.37 4.87
CA ALA A 122 9.85 6.15 5.63
C ALA A 122 11.01 5.27 6.12
N ALA A 123 10.70 4.09 6.68
CA ALA A 123 11.72 3.13 7.11
C ALA A 123 12.59 2.62 5.96
N ALA A 124 12.01 2.47 4.76
CA ALA A 124 12.76 2.11 3.55
C ALA A 124 13.58 3.28 2.96
N GLY A 125 13.39 4.51 3.46
CA GLY A 125 14.13 5.70 3.04
C GLY A 125 13.72 6.24 1.66
N VAL A 126 12.51 5.95 1.19
CA VAL A 126 12.05 6.29 -0.17
C VAL A 126 11.13 7.51 -0.23
N LEU A 127 10.79 8.13 0.91
CA LEU A 127 9.86 9.28 0.97
C LEU A 127 10.53 10.65 0.83
N LYS A 128 11.82 10.78 1.07
CA LYS A 128 12.49 12.08 1.05
C LYS A 128 12.29 12.81 -0.28
N GLY A 129 11.81 14.06 -0.19
CA GLY A 129 11.57 14.92 -1.34
C GLY A 129 10.29 14.62 -2.12
N ARG A 130 9.45 13.69 -1.65
CA ARG A 130 8.18 13.34 -2.29
C ARG A 130 7.00 14.07 -1.69
N LYS A 131 5.89 14.10 -2.43
CA LYS A 131 4.57 14.50 -1.93
C LYS A 131 3.75 13.26 -1.65
N THR A 132 3.08 13.21 -0.50
CA THR A 132 2.25 12.06 -0.14
C THR A 132 1.09 12.44 0.77
N ALA A 133 -0.04 11.79 0.57
CA ALA A 133 -1.08 11.67 1.58
C ALA A 133 -0.72 10.54 2.54
N ALA A 134 -1.37 10.53 3.68
CA ALA A 134 -1.32 9.50 4.70
C ALA A 134 -2.58 9.61 5.57
N TYR A 135 -2.82 8.63 6.43
CA TYR A 135 -3.76 8.84 7.53
C TYR A 135 -3.37 10.14 8.27
N PRO A 136 -4.31 11.07 8.52
CA PRO A 136 -3.96 12.44 8.92
C PRO A 136 -3.09 12.55 10.17
N ALA A 137 -3.26 11.62 11.13
CA ALA A 137 -2.44 11.60 12.34
C ALA A 137 -0.95 11.34 12.07
N LEU A 138 -0.58 10.84 10.89
CA LEU A 138 0.80 10.57 10.48
C LEU A 138 1.48 11.77 9.79
N ALA A 139 0.82 12.91 9.69
CA ALA A 139 1.43 14.09 9.06
C ALA A 139 2.80 14.45 9.66
N PRO A 140 3.02 14.38 10.99
CA PRO A 140 4.35 14.61 11.57
C PRO A 140 5.41 13.60 11.12
N ASP A 141 5.02 12.32 10.99
CA ASP A 141 5.94 11.26 10.55
C ASP A 141 6.36 11.44 9.09
N VAL A 142 5.40 11.80 8.24
CA VAL A 142 5.66 12.11 6.83
C VAL A 142 6.66 13.26 6.69
N ARG A 143 6.45 14.34 7.44
CA ARG A 143 7.35 15.49 7.43
C ARG A 143 8.74 15.14 7.99
N ALA A 144 8.79 14.34 9.06
CA ALA A 144 10.05 13.87 9.65
C ALA A 144 10.84 12.98 8.67
N ALA A 145 10.16 12.24 7.79
CA ALA A 145 10.79 11.48 6.71
C ALA A 145 11.28 12.34 5.53
N GLY A 146 11.09 13.66 5.58
CA GLY A 146 11.51 14.60 4.54
C GLY A 146 10.54 14.71 3.36
N ALA A 147 9.30 14.28 3.53
CA ALA A 147 8.24 14.39 2.53
C ALA A 147 7.29 15.56 2.82
N GLU A 148 6.62 16.06 1.79
CA GLU A 148 5.51 16.99 1.91
C GLU A 148 4.21 16.21 2.16
N TYR A 149 3.58 16.45 3.30
CA TYR A 149 2.25 15.90 3.58
C TYR A 149 1.17 16.73 2.88
N VAL A 150 0.31 16.05 2.12
CA VAL A 150 -0.83 16.64 1.42
C VAL A 150 -2.11 15.96 1.88
N ASP A 151 -3.01 16.73 2.48
CA ASP A 151 -4.33 16.23 2.92
C ASP A 151 -5.30 16.21 1.74
N SER A 152 -5.29 15.10 1.00
CA SER A 152 -6.15 14.88 -0.16
C SER A 152 -6.50 13.40 -0.32
N ASP A 153 -7.60 13.14 -0.99
CA ASP A 153 -8.10 11.79 -1.28
C ASP A 153 -7.31 11.02 -2.35
N ALA A 154 -6.54 11.75 -3.15
CA ALA A 154 -5.55 11.17 -4.06
C ALA A 154 -4.43 12.19 -4.30
N VAL A 155 -3.20 11.78 -4.04
CA VAL A 155 -2.00 12.57 -4.31
C VAL A 155 -1.11 11.80 -5.27
N ILE A 156 -0.81 12.41 -6.41
CA ILE A 156 0.08 11.85 -7.42
C ILE A 156 1.44 12.52 -7.29
N ASP A 157 2.49 11.71 -7.18
CA ASP A 157 3.88 12.14 -7.24
C ASP A 157 4.65 11.21 -8.19
N GLY A 158 4.82 11.64 -9.43
CA GLY A 158 5.40 10.79 -10.47
C GLY A 158 4.52 9.57 -10.74
N VAL A 159 5.03 8.39 -10.43
CA VAL A 159 4.30 7.11 -10.57
C VAL A 159 3.71 6.61 -9.26
N MET A 160 3.86 7.36 -8.16
CA MET A 160 3.26 7.03 -6.88
C MET A 160 1.91 7.72 -6.70
N VAL A 161 0.91 6.97 -6.28
CA VAL A 161 -0.41 7.49 -5.87
C VAL A 161 -0.63 7.17 -4.41
N SER A 162 -1.01 8.16 -3.62
CA SER A 162 -1.29 8.00 -2.20
C SER A 162 -2.66 8.52 -1.81
N ALA A 163 -3.20 8.03 -0.71
CA ALA A 163 -4.48 8.43 -0.13
C ALA A 163 -4.42 8.37 1.41
N ARG A 164 -5.48 8.85 2.07
CA ARG A 164 -5.53 8.94 3.53
C ARG A 164 -5.98 7.64 4.20
N ALA A 165 -7.03 7.02 3.65
CA ALA A 165 -7.63 5.79 4.18
C ALA A 165 -8.65 5.22 3.18
N TRP A 166 -9.30 4.10 3.54
CA TRP A 166 -10.25 3.41 2.66
C TRP A 166 -11.41 4.27 2.12
N PRO A 167 -11.92 5.33 2.79
CA PRO A 167 -12.95 6.19 2.17
C PRO A 167 -12.47 6.87 0.88
N ASP A 168 -11.18 7.01 0.67
CA ASP A 168 -10.57 7.63 -0.51
C ASP A 168 -10.36 6.64 -1.67
N HIS A 169 -10.66 5.37 -1.51
CA HIS A 169 -10.40 4.31 -2.48
C HIS A 169 -10.86 4.62 -3.91
N PRO A 170 -12.06 5.19 -4.16
CA PRO A 170 -12.49 5.43 -5.52
C PRO A 170 -11.58 6.36 -6.31
N ASN A 171 -11.13 7.46 -5.72
CA ASN A 171 -10.24 8.42 -6.37
C ASN A 171 -8.80 7.88 -6.44
N TRP A 172 -8.30 7.32 -5.33
CA TRP A 172 -6.98 6.72 -5.25
C TRP A 172 -6.76 5.63 -6.32
N MET A 173 -7.69 4.71 -6.44
CA MET A 173 -7.55 3.59 -7.37
C MET A 173 -7.80 4.01 -8.82
N ARG A 174 -8.67 5.01 -9.08
CA ARG A 174 -8.85 5.58 -10.41
C ARG A 174 -7.53 6.12 -10.96
N GLU A 175 -6.85 6.96 -10.17
CA GLU A 175 -5.57 7.54 -10.57
C GLU A 175 -4.49 6.47 -10.76
N PHE A 176 -4.46 5.46 -9.88
CA PHE A 176 -3.52 4.36 -10.01
C PHE A 176 -3.76 3.52 -11.28
N ILE A 177 -5.01 3.20 -11.59
CA ILE A 177 -5.36 2.47 -12.81
C ILE A 177 -4.97 3.27 -14.07
N ASP A 178 -5.17 4.58 -14.08
CA ASP A 178 -4.78 5.41 -15.21
C ASP A 178 -3.25 5.43 -15.41
N ILE A 179 -2.47 5.47 -14.33
CA ILE A 179 -1.01 5.31 -14.40
C ILE A 179 -0.63 3.92 -14.91
N LEU A 180 -1.30 2.86 -14.43
CA LEU A 180 -1.03 1.50 -14.90
C LEU A 180 -1.31 1.33 -16.39
N ARG A 181 -2.44 1.84 -16.88
CA ARG A 181 -2.79 1.78 -18.31
C ARG A 181 -1.76 2.50 -19.19
N ALA A 182 -1.20 3.60 -18.68
CA ALA A 182 -0.20 4.37 -19.41
C ALA A 182 1.22 3.75 -19.36
N LYS A 183 1.62 3.18 -18.23
CA LYS A 183 3.00 2.76 -17.97
C LYS A 183 3.22 1.25 -17.97
N ALA A 184 2.23 0.48 -17.58
CA ALA A 184 2.33 -0.96 -17.36
C ALA A 184 0.99 -1.67 -17.63
N PRO A 185 0.43 -1.57 -18.85
CA PRO A 185 -0.88 -2.12 -19.16
C PRO A 185 -0.97 -3.62 -18.90
N ALA A 186 -2.18 -4.08 -18.57
CA ALA A 186 -2.48 -5.51 -18.46
C ALA A 186 -2.27 -6.18 -19.84
N SER A 187 -1.66 -7.35 -19.83
CA SER A 187 -1.30 -8.11 -21.04
C SER A 187 -1.92 -9.51 -21.04
#